data_043bc7f6732af9c9947cbadff36f57cb
#
_entry.id   043bc7f6732af9c9947cbadff36f57cb
#
_cell.length_a   1.000
_cell.length_b   1.000
_cell.length_c   1.000
_cell.angle_alpha   90.00
_cell.angle_beta   90.00
_cell.angle_gamma   90.00
#
_symmetry.space_group_name_H-M   'P 1'
#
loop_
_entity.id
_entity.type
_entity.pdbx_description
1 polymer ?
#
loop_
_entity_poly.entity_id
_entity_poly.type
_entity_poly.pdbx_seq_one_letter_code
_entity_poly.pdbx_strand_id
1 'polypeptide(L)'
;CRMFGLLIGFGMKIKYSVAIMVIAVAVRCILKFEFKKMLSVVLSCIVGFSVAGAIFDGFIYKHILDKDKSYDMQTPYIAWIAMGMQGDGTHSPGDNHFVWAHDTHEEKVEAAEFLLKARLECMGAKGYVKFLGKKAIRSFGSGNLDYPNTVSDSPMHQNVMIDILNSQGKYNFIYDNII
;
A
#
# COMPACT_ATOMS: atom_id res chain seq x y z
N CYS A 1 17.72 15.54 -11.55
CA CYS A 1 17.77 14.20 -10.92
C CYS A 1 17.94 14.27 -9.40
N ARG A 2 18.88 15.10 -8.85
CA ARG A 2 19.14 15.17 -7.40
C ARG A 2 17.94 15.66 -6.58
N MET A 3 17.30 16.77 -7.00
CA MET A 3 16.08 17.27 -6.34
C MET A 3 14.95 16.23 -6.32
N PHE A 4 14.81 15.49 -7.39
CA PHE A 4 13.79 14.43 -7.47
C PHE A 4 14.07 13.31 -6.45
N GLY A 5 15.33 12.89 -6.29
CA GLY A 5 15.72 11.92 -5.27
C GLY A 5 15.46 12.44 -3.84
N LEU A 6 15.78 13.71 -3.56
CA LEU A 6 15.48 14.32 -2.26
C LEU A 6 13.99 14.32 -1.93
N LEU A 7 13.15 14.72 -2.90
CA LEU A 7 11.68 14.74 -2.71
C LEU A 7 11.10 13.34 -2.49
N ILE A 8 11.60 12.35 -3.25
CA ILE A 8 11.20 10.95 -3.04
C ILE A 8 11.60 10.48 -1.64
N GLY A 9 12.84 10.71 -1.23
CA GLY A 9 13.33 10.32 0.08
C GLY A 9 12.51 10.95 1.22
N PHE A 10 12.19 12.23 1.11
CA PHE A 10 11.31 12.92 2.04
C PHE A 10 9.89 12.31 2.03
N GLY A 11 9.32 12.11 0.85
CA GLY A 11 8.00 11.54 0.68
C GLY A 11 7.86 10.11 1.23
N MET A 12 8.93 9.31 1.22
CA MET A 12 8.95 7.97 1.80
C MET A 12 8.73 7.96 3.32
N LYS A 13 9.08 9.04 4.03
CA LYS A 13 8.77 9.17 5.47
C LYS A 13 7.28 9.43 5.71
N ILE A 14 6.59 10.01 4.74
CA ILE A 14 5.15 10.26 4.83
C ILE A 14 4.37 9.03 4.38
N LYS A 15 4.77 8.44 3.26
CA LYS A 15 4.10 7.28 2.67
C LYS A 15 5.09 6.38 1.93
N TYR A 16 5.27 5.17 2.41
CA TYR A 16 6.23 4.22 1.82
C TYR A 16 5.94 3.83 0.36
N SER A 17 4.69 3.94 -0.10
CA SER A 17 4.35 3.68 -1.51
C SER A 17 5.11 4.58 -2.50
N VAL A 18 5.67 5.70 -2.03
CA VAL A 18 6.56 6.55 -2.82
C VAL A 18 7.84 5.81 -3.25
N ALA A 19 8.24 4.75 -2.54
CA ALA A 19 9.36 3.88 -2.93
C ALA A 19 9.19 3.27 -4.33
N ILE A 20 7.97 3.09 -4.83
CA ILE A 20 7.68 2.64 -6.19
C ILE A 20 8.36 3.55 -7.22
N MET A 21 8.43 4.86 -6.95
CA MET A 21 9.09 5.82 -7.82
C MET A 21 10.60 5.57 -7.93
N VAL A 22 11.23 5.12 -6.82
CA VAL A 22 12.66 4.75 -6.84
C VAL A 22 12.87 3.53 -7.73
N ILE A 23 12.02 2.53 -7.60
CA ILE A 23 12.07 1.31 -8.42
C ILE A 23 11.89 1.66 -9.90
N ALA A 24 10.90 2.48 -10.24
CA ALA A 24 10.65 2.90 -11.62
C ALA A 24 11.86 3.65 -12.23
N VAL A 25 12.48 4.55 -11.47
CA VAL A 25 13.69 5.27 -11.90
C VAL A 25 14.88 4.32 -12.04
N ALA A 26 15.06 3.38 -11.10
CA ALA A 26 16.12 2.39 -11.17
C ALA A 26 15.99 1.52 -12.42
N VAL A 27 14.80 0.98 -12.68
CA VAL A 27 14.53 0.19 -13.90
C VAL A 27 14.84 0.99 -15.17
N ARG A 28 14.36 2.23 -15.25
CA ARG A 28 14.66 3.10 -16.38
C ARG A 28 16.15 3.34 -16.57
N CYS A 29 16.90 3.61 -15.49
CA CYS A 29 18.33 3.85 -15.54
C CYS A 29 19.11 2.60 -15.96
N ILE A 30 18.68 1.42 -15.51
CA ILE A 30 19.26 0.13 -15.92
C ILE A 30 19.05 -0.08 -17.43
N LEU A 31 17.82 0.09 -17.91
CA LEU A 31 17.47 -0.08 -19.33
C LEU A 31 18.24 0.89 -20.25
N LYS A 32 18.61 2.07 -19.74
CA LYS A 32 19.40 3.08 -20.48
C LYS A 32 20.89 3.05 -20.17
N PHE A 33 21.37 2.10 -19.37
CA PHE A 33 22.77 2.00 -18.91
C PHE A 33 23.30 3.29 -18.24
N GLU A 34 22.41 4.05 -17.58
CA GLU A 34 22.75 5.33 -16.93
C GLU A 34 23.08 5.16 -15.44
N PHE A 35 24.00 4.28 -15.09
CA PHE A 35 24.30 3.90 -13.70
C PHE A 35 24.73 5.09 -12.81
N LYS A 36 25.44 6.07 -13.35
CA LYS A 36 25.84 7.28 -12.58
C LYS A 36 24.62 8.11 -12.16
N LYS A 37 23.59 8.20 -13.03
CA LYS A 37 22.33 8.89 -12.69
C LYS A 37 21.54 8.11 -11.65
N MET A 38 21.49 6.79 -11.78
CA MET A 38 20.84 5.92 -10.80
C MET A 38 21.47 6.10 -9.41
N LEU A 39 22.79 6.00 -9.32
CA LEU A 39 23.51 6.20 -8.06
C LEU A 39 23.25 7.59 -7.46
N SER A 40 23.26 8.64 -8.28
CA SER A 40 22.96 10.01 -7.83
C SER A 40 21.54 10.14 -7.27
N VAL A 41 20.53 9.48 -7.88
CA VAL A 41 19.15 9.50 -7.39
C VAL A 41 19.03 8.74 -6.07
N VAL A 42 19.63 7.55 -5.98
CA VAL A 42 19.62 6.73 -4.75
C VAL A 42 20.27 7.47 -3.59
N LEU A 43 21.46 8.03 -3.79
CA LEU A 43 22.14 8.81 -2.75
C LEU A 43 21.32 10.04 -2.32
N SER A 44 20.73 10.76 -3.27
CA SER A 44 19.86 11.89 -2.95
C SER A 44 18.59 11.45 -2.19
N CYS A 45 18.05 10.27 -2.51
CA CYS A 45 16.92 9.70 -1.80
C CYS A 45 17.26 9.37 -0.34
N ILE A 46 18.44 8.76 -0.10
CA ILE A 46 18.93 8.49 1.26
C ILE A 46 19.08 9.78 2.05
N VAL A 47 19.67 10.82 1.46
CA VAL A 47 19.79 12.12 2.12
C VAL A 47 18.43 12.71 2.45
N GLY A 48 17.50 12.71 1.49
CA GLY A 48 16.11 13.20 1.73
C GLY A 48 15.39 12.45 2.84
N PHE A 49 15.54 11.13 2.87
CA PHE A 49 14.96 10.29 3.92
C PHE A 49 15.57 10.57 5.30
N SER A 50 16.90 10.76 5.36
CA SER A 50 17.61 11.07 6.60
C SER A 50 17.22 12.45 7.14
N VAL A 51 17.12 13.46 6.26
CA VAL A 51 16.68 14.82 6.65
C VAL A 51 15.24 14.79 7.17
N ALA A 52 14.35 14.09 6.48
CA ALA A 52 12.98 13.92 6.95
C ALA A 52 12.95 13.21 8.31
N GLY A 53 13.74 12.15 8.50
CA GLY A 53 13.88 11.46 9.78
C GLY A 53 14.32 12.40 10.90
N ALA A 54 15.35 13.21 10.67
CA ALA A 54 15.83 14.18 11.64
C ALA A 54 14.75 15.23 12.01
N ILE A 55 13.92 15.66 11.05
CA ILE A 55 12.79 16.55 11.31
C ILE A 55 11.72 15.84 12.17
N PHE A 56 11.37 14.62 11.85
CA PHE A 56 10.39 13.85 12.63
C PHE A 56 10.90 13.59 14.04
N ASP A 57 12.12 13.07 14.20
CA ASP A 57 12.68 12.75 15.52
C ASP A 57 13.01 14.01 16.33
N GLY A 58 13.57 15.05 15.70
CA GLY A 58 14.03 16.26 16.39
C GLY A 58 12.93 17.27 16.69
N PHE A 59 11.87 17.32 15.93
CA PHE A 59 10.81 18.32 16.08
C PHE A 59 9.45 17.69 16.35
N ILE A 60 8.97 16.79 15.49
CA ILE A 60 7.60 16.29 15.57
C ILE A 60 7.41 15.41 16.81
N TYR A 61 8.27 14.41 17.01
CA TYR A 61 8.16 13.52 18.18
C TYR A 61 8.56 14.20 19.50
N LYS A 62 9.37 15.24 19.45
CA LYS A 62 9.76 15.96 20.66
C LYS A 62 8.72 16.97 21.14
N HIS A 63 7.96 17.57 20.21
CA HIS A 63 7.10 18.72 20.51
C HIS A 63 5.61 18.50 20.23
N ILE A 64 5.25 17.55 19.37
CA ILE A 64 3.88 17.43 18.87
C ILE A 64 3.28 16.05 19.16
N LEU A 65 4.03 14.98 18.94
CA LEU A 65 3.56 13.61 19.06
C LEU A 65 4.40 12.83 20.07
N ASP A 66 3.74 12.04 20.90
CA ASP A 66 4.39 11.02 21.71
C ASP A 66 4.85 9.88 20.79
N LYS A 67 6.15 9.57 20.81
CA LYS A 67 6.75 8.58 19.91
C LYS A 67 6.22 7.18 20.19
N ASP A 68 6.11 6.81 21.46
CA ASP A 68 5.70 5.46 21.86
C ASP A 68 4.23 5.24 21.55
N LYS A 69 3.38 6.20 21.88
CA LYS A 69 1.95 6.16 21.50
C LYS A 69 1.76 6.16 19.98
N SER A 70 2.55 6.94 19.26
CA SER A 70 2.49 6.96 17.80
C SER A 70 2.91 5.62 17.19
N TYR A 71 3.87 4.94 17.82
CA TYR A 71 4.30 3.60 17.39
C TYR A 71 3.21 2.56 17.66
N ASP A 72 2.61 2.57 18.83
CA ASP A 72 1.53 1.64 19.19
C ASP A 72 0.26 1.85 18.33
N MET A 73 0.02 3.09 17.88
CA MET A 73 -1.09 3.40 16.98
C MET A 73 -0.84 3.03 15.51
N GLN A 74 0.33 2.53 15.14
CA GLN A 74 0.59 2.11 13.76
C GLN A 74 0.09 0.70 13.50
N THR A 75 -0.52 0.52 12.33
CA THR A 75 -0.82 -0.82 11.83
C THR A 75 0.47 -1.45 11.28
N PRO A 76 0.89 -2.61 11.80
CA PRO A 76 2.10 -3.28 11.31
C PRO A 76 2.01 -3.63 9.83
N TYR A 77 3.15 -3.60 9.13
CA TYR A 77 3.18 -4.00 7.71
C TYR A 77 2.71 -5.42 7.46
N ILE A 78 3.03 -6.32 8.39
CA ILE A 78 2.61 -7.71 8.30
C ILE A 78 1.09 -7.87 8.33
N ALA A 79 0.37 -6.95 9.00
CA ALA A 79 -1.09 -6.92 9.00
C ALA A 79 -1.64 -6.62 7.60
N TRP A 80 -1.03 -5.69 6.86
CA TRP A 80 -1.42 -5.42 5.47
C TRP A 80 -1.15 -6.60 4.55
N ILE A 81 -0.02 -7.31 4.76
CA ILE A 81 0.30 -8.52 4.02
C ILE A 81 -0.72 -9.62 4.32
N ALA A 82 -0.97 -9.87 5.61
CA ALA A 82 -1.95 -10.86 6.05
C ALA A 82 -3.34 -10.57 5.50
N MET A 83 -3.81 -9.33 5.62
CA MET A 83 -5.10 -8.87 5.08
C MET A 83 -5.18 -9.08 3.56
N GLY A 84 -4.12 -8.73 2.83
CA GLY A 84 -4.03 -8.95 1.39
C GLY A 84 -3.97 -10.40 0.95
N MET A 85 -3.88 -11.36 1.88
CA MET A 85 -3.91 -12.81 1.62
C MET A 85 -5.23 -13.47 1.99
N GLN A 86 -6.25 -12.71 2.35
CA GLN A 86 -7.59 -13.23 2.63
C GLN A 86 -8.46 -13.21 1.37
N GLY A 87 -9.34 -14.21 1.24
CA GLY A 87 -10.38 -14.27 0.20
C GLY A 87 -9.82 -14.10 -1.21
N ASP A 88 -10.10 -12.96 -1.80
CA ASP A 88 -9.64 -12.55 -3.13
C ASP A 88 -8.51 -11.49 -3.09
N GLY A 89 -8.03 -11.17 -1.92
CA GLY A 89 -6.91 -10.23 -1.71
C GLY A 89 -7.32 -8.78 -1.52
N THR A 90 -8.61 -8.51 -1.25
CA THR A 90 -9.12 -7.17 -0.93
C THR A 90 -8.99 -6.83 0.54
N HIS A 91 -9.33 -5.59 0.88
CA HIS A 91 -9.38 -5.12 2.26
C HIS A 91 -10.40 -5.92 3.10
N SER A 92 -9.98 -6.33 4.29
CA SER A 92 -10.82 -7.05 5.25
C SER A 92 -10.99 -6.22 6.53
N PRO A 93 -12.19 -5.68 6.78
CA PRO A 93 -12.48 -5.00 8.04
C PRO A 93 -12.29 -5.90 9.27
N GLY A 94 -12.65 -7.20 9.15
CA GLY A 94 -12.50 -8.16 10.24
C GLY A 94 -11.06 -8.37 10.67
N ASP A 95 -10.12 -8.45 9.72
CA ASP A 95 -8.69 -8.56 10.03
C ASP A 95 -8.16 -7.30 10.71
N ASN A 96 -8.62 -6.16 10.21
CA ASN A 96 -8.23 -4.89 10.81
C ASN A 96 -8.71 -4.82 12.26
N HIS A 97 -9.97 -5.15 12.53
CA HIS A 97 -10.51 -5.22 13.88
C HIS A 97 -9.75 -6.19 14.78
N PHE A 98 -9.40 -7.37 14.26
CA PHE A 98 -8.64 -8.37 15.02
C PHE A 98 -7.27 -7.84 15.43
N VAL A 99 -6.53 -7.23 14.52
CA VAL A 99 -5.22 -6.64 14.82
C VAL A 99 -5.33 -5.45 15.77
N TRP A 100 -6.31 -4.57 15.57
CA TRP A 100 -6.52 -3.39 16.40
C TRP A 100 -7.16 -3.68 17.78
N ALA A 101 -7.58 -4.90 18.05
CA ALA A 101 -8.02 -5.31 19.36
C ALA A 101 -6.86 -5.43 20.38
N HIS A 102 -5.62 -5.31 19.93
CA HIS A 102 -4.40 -5.36 20.74
C HIS A 102 -3.87 -3.94 20.97
N ASP A 103 -3.32 -3.70 22.15
CA ASP A 103 -2.95 -2.35 22.58
C ASP A 103 -1.57 -1.94 22.07
N THR A 104 -0.58 -2.84 22.15
CA THR A 104 0.80 -2.55 21.78
C THR A 104 1.11 -2.92 20.33
N HIS A 105 2.13 -2.27 19.75
CA HIS A 105 2.56 -2.58 18.38
C HIS A 105 3.07 -4.03 18.25
N GLU A 106 3.79 -4.51 19.26
CA GLU A 106 4.32 -5.88 19.31
C GLU A 106 3.20 -6.92 19.29
N GLU A 107 2.16 -6.75 20.10
CA GLU A 107 0.99 -7.62 20.12
C GLU A 107 0.24 -7.61 18.78
N LYS A 108 0.14 -6.46 18.14
CA LYS A 108 -0.43 -6.32 16.79
C LYS A 108 0.39 -7.07 15.74
N VAL A 109 1.73 -7.05 15.87
CA VAL A 109 2.62 -7.85 14.99
C VAL A 109 2.37 -9.33 15.20
N GLU A 110 2.35 -9.81 16.44
CA GLU A 110 2.11 -11.24 16.74
C GLU A 110 0.74 -11.70 16.23
N ALA A 111 -0.31 -10.90 16.43
CA ALA A 111 -1.63 -11.19 15.91
C ALA A 111 -1.66 -11.27 14.37
N ALA A 112 -0.97 -10.36 13.69
CA ALA A 112 -0.87 -10.35 12.25
C ALA A 112 -0.03 -11.52 11.70
N GLU A 113 1.06 -11.90 12.38
CA GLU A 113 1.85 -13.08 12.06
C GLU A 113 1.04 -14.36 12.18
N PHE A 114 0.26 -14.49 13.25
CA PHE A 114 -0.66 -15.61 13.45
C PHE A 114 -1.64 -15.74 12.27
N LEU A 115 -2.29 -14.64 11.85
CA LEU A 115 -3.19 -14.65 10.70
C LEU A 115 -2.48 -15.05 9.42
N LEU A 116 -1.29 -14.48 9.18
CA LEU A 116 -0.49 -14.78 7.98
C LEU A 116 -0.11 -16.25 7.92
N LYS A 117 0.40 -16.80 9.02
CA LYS A 117 0.83 -18.19 9.13
C LYS A 117 -0.34 -19.15 8.92
N ALA A 118 -1.45 -18.93 9.61
CA ALA A 118 -2.65 -19.75 9.47
C ALA A 118 -3.18 -19.77 8.01
N ARG A 119 -3.11 -18.65 7.31
CA ARG A 119 -3.52 -18.55 5.90
C ARG A 119 -2.59 -19.29 4.96
N LEU A 120 -1.28 -19.14 5.16
CA LEU A 120 -0.28 -19.86 4.36
C LEU A 120 -0.40 -21.37 4.56
N GLU A 121 -0.57 -21.83 5.79
CA GLU A 121 -0.76 -23.25 6.10
C GLU A 121 -2.06 -23.79 5.48
N CYS A 122 -3.15 -23.04 5.58
CA CYS A 122 -4.45 -23.41 4.98
C CYS A 122 -4.39 -23.49 3.46
N MET A 123 -3.72 -22.54 2.80
CA MET A 123 -3.61 -22.52 1.34
C MET A 123 -2.64 -23.55 0.79
N GLY A 124 -1.54 -23.81 1.50
CA GLY A 124 -0.40 -24.56 0.99
C GLY A 124 0.22 -23.95 -0.26
N ALA A 125 1.31 -24.52 -0.76
CA ALA A 125 2.04 -23.94 -1.90
C ALA A 125 1.19 -23.81 -3.19
N LYS A 126 0.43 -24.86 -3.52
CA LYS A 126 -0.43 -24.87 -4.73
C LYS A 126 -1.59 -23.86 -4.62
N GLY A 127 -2.22 -23.77 -3.44
CA GLY A 127 -3.29 -22.81 -3.17
C GLY A 127 -2.79 -21.38 -3.24
N TYR A 128 -1.60 -21.13 -2.73
CA TYR A 128 -0.96 -19.82 -2.77
C TYR A 128 -0.69 -19.34 -4.21
N VAL A 129 -0.13 -20.19 -5.06
CA VAL A 129 0.09 -19.84 -6.48
C VAL A 129 -1.25 -19.54 -7.19
N LYS A 130 -2.28 -20.35 -6.93
CA LYS A 130 -3.62 -20.10 -7.48
C LYS A 130 -4.21 -18.77 -6.98
N PHE A 131 -4.03 -18.48 -5.70
CA PHE A 131 -4.44 -17.21 -5.09
C PHE A 131 -3.74 -16.01 -5.74
N LEU A 132 -2.42 -16.06 -5.94
CA LEU A 132 -1.66 -15.01 -6.61
C LEU A 132 -2.16 -14.76 -8.05
N GLY A 133 -2.48 -15.82 -8.79
CA GLY A 133 -3.06 -15.71 -10.12
C GLY A 133 -4.41 -14.98 -10.11
N LYS A 134 -5.31 -15.35 -9.19
CA LYS A 134 -6.61 -14.67 -9.02
C LYS A 134 -6.44 -13.20 -8.64
N LYS A 135 -5.55 -12.92 -7.69
CA LYS A 135 -5.25 -11.57 -7.25
C LYS A 135 -4.69 -10.71 -8.36
N ALA A 136 -3.79 -11.25 -9.18
CA ALA A 136 -3.23 -10.55 -10.34
C ALA A 136 -4.32 -10.22 -11.37
N ILE A 137 -5.18 -11.18 -11.70
CA ILE A 137 -6.31 -10.95 -12.61
C ILE A 137 -7.23 -9.86 -12.07
N ARG A 138 -7.57 -9.89 -10.77
CA ARG A 138 -8.42 -8.88 -10.16
C ARG A 138 -7.77 -7.49 -10.14
N SER A 139 -6.48 -7.41 -9.80
CA SER A 139 -5.77 -6.14 -9.69
C SER A 139 -5.47 -5.48 -11.03
N PHE A 140 -5.27 -6.26 -12.08
CA PHE A 140 -4.81 -5.76 -13.38
C PHE A 140 -5.77 -6.06 -14.53
N GLY A 141 -6.65 -7.05 -14.38
CA GLY A 141 -7.50 -7.51 -15.47
C GLY A 141 -8.61 -6.52 -15.83
N SER A 142 -9.23 -5.88 -14.83
CA SER A 142 -10.29 -4.89 -15.04
C SER A 142 -9.77 -3.45 -15.13
N GLY A 143 -8.56 -3.19 -14.66
CA GLY A 143 -7.98 -1.84 -14.60
C GLY A 143 -8.60 -0.91 -13.55
N ASN A 144 -9.65 -1.32 -12.87
CA ASN A 144 -10.38 -0.48 -11.91
C ASN A 144 -10.01 -0.69 -10.44
N LEU A 145 -9.15 -1.67 -10.14
CA LEU A 145 -8.63 -1.95 -8.78
C LEU A 145 -9.73 -2.03 -7.70
N ASP A 146 -10.89 -2.60 -8.03
CA ASP A 146 -12.06 -2.70 -7.15
C ASP A 146 -12.72 -1.35 -6.79
N TYR A 147 -12.42 -0.31 -7.56
CA TYR A 147 -12.91 1.03 -7.34
C TYR A 147 -14.45 1.12 -7.20
N PRO A 148 -15.27 0.43 -8.02
CA PRO A 148 -16.71 0.47 -7.88
C PRO A 148 -17.20 0.01 -6.50
N ASN A 149 -16.63 -1.07 -5.96
CA ASN A 149 -17.04 -1.59 -4.66
C ASN A 149 -16.59 -0.69 -3.50
N THR A 150 -15.46 -0.02 -3.66
CA THR A 150 -14.93 0.89 -2.63
C THR A 150 -15.70 2.20 -2.56
N VAL A 151 -16.22 2.68 -3.69
CA VAL A 151 -16.87 4.01 -3.80
C VAL A 151 -18.39 3.93 -3.72
N SER A 152 -19.00 2.80 -4.12
CA SER A 152 -20.45 2.63 -4.09
C SER A 152 -21.03 2.66 -2.68
N ASP A 153 -20.27 2.27 -1.66
CA ASP A 153 -20.69 2.27 -0.26
C ASP A 153 -20.55 3.66 0.41
N SER A 154 -19.98 4.63 -0.30
CA SER A 154 -19.83 5.99 0.21
C SER A 154 -21.08 6.81 -0.10
N PRO A 155 -21.71 7.47 0.89
CA PRO A 155 -22.86 8.37 0.66
C PRO A 155 -22.48 9.66 -0.05
N MET A 156 -21.25 9.80 -0.51
CA MET A 156 -20.79 10.94 -1.26
C MET A 156 -21.43 10.97 -2.65
N HIS A 157 -21.86 12.15 -3.01
CA HIS A 157 -22.48 12.56 -4.26
C HIS A 157 -22.21 11.63 -5.44
N GLN A 158 -23.23 10.90 -5.85
CA GLN A 158 -23.22 10.21 -7.13
C GLN A 158 -22.96 11.24 -8.23
N ASN A 159 -21.89 11.07 -8.95
CA ASN A 159 -21.56 11.85 -10.13
C ASN A 159 -21.45 10.90 -11.33
N VAL A 160 -21.45 11.47 -12.51
CA VAL A 160 -21.40 10.73 -13.77
C VAL A 160 -20.25 9.72 -13.82
N MET A 161 -19.11 10.04 -13.20
CA MET A 161 -17.96 9.15 -13.17
C MET A 161 -18.21 7.91 -12.31
N ILE A 162 -18.88 8.07 -11.17
CA ILE A 162 -19.27 6.96 -10.30
C ILE A 162 -20.27 6.05 -11.02
N ASP A 163 -21.25 6.65 -11.71
CA ASP A 163 -22.24 5.88 -12.48
C ASP A 163 -21.61 5.10 -13.64
N ILE A 164 -20.59 5.65 -14.28
CA ILE A 164 -19.83 4.95 -15.34
C ILE A 164 -19.06 3.76 -14.76
N LEU A 165 -18.47 3.92 -13.59
CA LEU A 165 -17.64 2.90 -12.93
C LEU A 165 -18.46 1.86 -12.15
N ASN A 166 -19.72 2.13 -11.88
CA ASN A 166 -20.62 1.25 -11.17
C ASN A 166 -21.55 0.53 -12.14
N SER A 167 -21.48 -0.79 -12.18
CA SER A 167 -22.32 -1.63 -13.06
C SER A 167 -23.83 -1.52 -12.81
N GLN A 168 -24.24 -0.85 -11.75
CA GLN A 168 -25.65 -0.60 -11.43
C GLN A 168 -26.16 0.76 -11.87
N GLY A 169 -25.31 1.61 -12.46
CA GLY A 169 -25.68 2.94 -12.90
C GLY A 169 -26.25 2.99 -14.32
N LYS A 170 -26.59 4.21 -14.75
CA LYS A 170 -27.12 4.51 -16.08
C LYS A 170 -26.20 4.08 -17.24
N TYR A 171 -24.92 3.91 -16.97
CA TYR A 171 -23.89 3.61 -17.95
C TYR A 171 -23.42 2.15 -17.91
N ASN A 172 -24.26 1.23 -17.46
CA ASN A 172 -23.94 -0.21 -17.41
C ASN A 172 -23.37 -0.75 -18.73
N PHE A 173 -23.89 -0.27 -19.86
CA PHE A 173 -23.39 -0.70 -21.16
C PHE A 173 -21.91 -0.37 -21.34
N ILE A 174 -21.46 0.79 -20.86
CA ILE A 174 -20.04 1.21 -20.93
C ILE A 174 -19.22 0.34 -20.02
N TYR A 175 -19.69 0.10 -18.79
CA TYR A 175 -19.01 -0.74 -17.83
C TYR A 175 -18.86 -2.17 -18.33
N ASP A 176 -19.96 -2.81 -18.78
CA ASP A 176 -19.99 -4.21 -19.15
C ASP A 176 -19.26 -4.52 -20.46
N ASN A 177 -19.04 -3.53 -21.34
CA ASN A 177 -18.44 -3.74 -22.65
C ASN A 177 -17.04 -3.12 -22.83
N ILE A 178 -16.59 -2.27 -21.91
CA ILE A 178 -15.33 -1.52 -22.06
C ILE A 178 -14.35 -1.83 -20.91
N ILE A 179 -14.84 -2.08 -19.70
CA ILE A 179 -14.05 -2.40 -18.50
C ILE A 179 -14.14 -3.88 -18.19
#